data_ef9b63cde8b8597a65337222479954da
#
_entry.id   ef9b63cde8b8597a65337222479954da
#
_cell.length_a   1.000
_cell.length_b   1.000
_cell.length_c   1.000
_cell.angle_alpha   90.00
_cell.angle_beta   90.00
_cell.angle_gamma   90.00
#
_symmetry.space_group_name_H-M   'P 1'
#
loop_
_entity.id
_entity.type
_entity.pdbx_description
1 polymer ?
#
loop_
_entity_poly.entity_id
_entity_poly.type
_entity_poly.pdbx_seq_one_letter_code
_entity_poly.pdbx_strand_id
1 'polypeptide(L)'
;MKKNPWTKEERQLLRTCSTPYNIQLFLDSIEYSTESRYRCPRSVLHDSQAHCFDGAVFAAAALEQLGYPPLIVDMQAVRDDDHVIALFRRNGRYGAIAKSNFAGLRFREPIYLSVRELVMSYFEPFFNLNKEKSLRQFTIPLNLSRYNKKEWQTNDEAMEE
;
A
#
# COMPACT_ATOMS: atom_id res chain seq x y z
N MET A 1 -9.97 4.97 -24.37
CA MET A 1 -8.91 4.13 -23.74
C MET A 1 -8.16 5.00 -22.72
N LYS A 2 -8.05 4.57 -21.46
CA LYS A 2 -7.18 5.26 -20.49
C LYS A 2 -5.73 5.17 -21.00
N LYS A 3 -5.04 6.32 -21.11
CA LYS A 3 -3.62 6.35 -21.45
C LYS A 3 -2.87 5.68 -20.31
N ASN A 4 -2.03 4.68 -20.62
CA ASN A 4 -1.19 4.04 -19.61
C ASN A 4 -0.19 5.08 -19.07
N PRO A 5 -0.15 5.36 -17.75
CA PRO A 5 0.72 6.40 -17.20
C PRO A 5 2.21 6.02 -17.21
N TRP A 6 2.52 4.72 -17.37
CA TRP A 6 3.86 4.17 -17.24
C TRP A 6 4.63 4.20 -18.57
N THR A 7 5.92 4.55 -18.52
CA THR A 7 6.83 4.41 -19.65
C THR A 7 7.08 2.93 -20.00
N LYS A 8 7.75 2.66 -21.11
CA LYS A 8 8.10 1.29 -21.50
C LYS A 8 9.04 0.62 -20.48
N GLU A 9 10.01 1.39 -20.00
CA GLU A 9 11.02 0.99 -19.02
C GLU A 9 10.35 0.71 -17.66
N GLU A 10 9.49 1.60 -17.18
CA GLU A 10 8.74 1.42 -15.94
C GLU A 10 7.84 0.18 -16.00
N ARG A 11 7.15 -0.05 -17.12
CA ARG A 11 6.36 -1.27 -17.30
C ARG A 11 7.20 -2.55 -17.26
N GLN A 12 8.44 -2.49 -17.73
CA GLN A 12 9.35 -3.63 -17.65
C GLN A 12 9.74 -3.94 -16.19
N LEU A 13 10.01 -2.90 -15.38
CA LEU A 13 10.25 -3.06 -13.95
C LEU A 13 9.01 -3.60 -13.22
N LEU A 14 7.83 -3.06 -13.53
CA LEU A 14 6.56 -3.51 -12.94
C LEU A 14 6.18 -4.95 -13.31
N ARG A 15 6.76 -5.54 -14.36
CA ARG A 15 6.56 -6.98 -14.69
C ARG A 15 7.08 -7.91 -13.60
N THR A 16 8.03 -7.50 -12.78
CA THR A 16 8.47 -8.28 -11.62
C THR A 16 7.38 -8.36 -10.53
N CYS A 17 6.48 -7.38 -10.49
CA CYS A 17 5.31 -7.31 -9.61
C CYS A 17 4.12 -8.11 -10.20
N SER A 18 4.35 -9.34 -10.65
CA SER A 18 3.38 -10.15 -11.41
C SER A 18 2.30 -10.83 -10.56
N THR A 19 2.41 -10.76 -9.24
CA THR A 19 1.42 -11.24 -8.28
C THR A 19 1.37 -10.30 -7.07
N PRO A 20 0.29 -10.31 -6.26
CA PRO A 20 0.24 -9.53 -5.01
C PRO A 20 1.44 -9.82 -4.08
N TYR A 21 1.87 -11.07 -3.98
CA TYR A 21 3.04 -11.43 -3.18
C TYR A 21 4.34 -10.86 -3.76
N ASN A 22 4.51 -10.86 -5.09
CA ASN A 22 5.68 -10.26 -5.73
C ASN A 22 5.74 -8.74 -5.55
N ILE A 23 4.58 -8.06 -5.46
CA ILE A 23 4.53 -6.64 -5.09
C ILE A 23 5.06 -6.46 -3.66
N GLN A 24 4.68 -7.32 -2.72
CA GLN A 24 5.22 -7.30 -1.36
C GLN A 24 6.73 -7.53 -1.35
N LEU A 25 7.25 -8.51 -2.10
CA LEU A 25 8.68 -8.77 -2.19
C LEU A 25 9.46 -7.56 -2.72
N PHE A 26 8.90 -6.86 -3.71
CA PHE A 26 9.49 -5.60 -4.19
C PHE A 26 9.55 -4.56 -3.06
N LEU A 27 8.45 -4.33 -2.34
CA LEU A 27 8.44 -3.38 -1.23
C LEU A 27 9.39 -3.78 -0.09
N ASP A 28 9.57 -5.07 0.16
CA ASP A 28 10.52 -5.57 1.16
C ASP A 28 11.99 -5.35 0.74
N SER A 29 12.26 -5.29 -0.56
CA SER A 29 13.60 -5.10 -1.12
C SER A 29 14.08 -3.66 -1.16
N ILE A 30 13.18 -2.68 -1.07
CA ILE A 30 13.51 -1.25 -1.09
C ILE A 30 13.67 -0.69 0.32
N GLU A 31 14.37 0.44 0.46
CA GLU A 31 14.60 1.07 1.75
C GLU A 31 13.30 1.64 2.36
N TYR A 32 13.25 1.70 3.70
CA TYR A 32 12.20 2.42 4.39
C TYR A 32 12.55 3.90 4.47
N SER A 33 11.69 4.77 3.92
CA SER A 33 11.92 6.21 3.93
C SER A 33 11.58 6.81 5.30
N THR A 34 12.49 7.63 5.81
CA THR A 34 12.29 8.48 7.00
C THR A 34 12.05 9.95 6.64
N GLU A 35 11.97 10.26 5.35
CA GLU A 35 11.71 11.62 4.88
C GLU A 35 10.24 12.00 5.09
N SER A 36 9.98 13.29 5.29
CA SER A 36 8.61 13.83 5.39
C SER A 36 7.89 13.96 4.04
N ARG A 37 8.61 13.73 2.94
CA ARG A 37 8.06 13.77 1.58
C ARG A 37 7.16 12.58 1.31
N TYR A 38 6.01 12.80 0.70
CA TYR A 38 5.16 11.76 0.12
C TYR A 38 5.58 11.48 -1.33
N ARG A 39 5.65 10.19 -1.69
CA ARG A 39 6.03 9.71 -3.02
C ARG A 39 4.84 9.11 -3.74
N CYS A 40 4.62 9.55 -4.98
CA CYS A 40 3.75 8.82 -5.88
C CYS A 40 4.39 7.46 -6.29
N PRO A 41 3.61 6.53 -6.87
CA PRO A 41 4.13 5.23 -7.30
C PRO A 41 5.36 5.29 -8.22
N ARG A 42 5.41 6.26 -9.14
CA ARG A 42 6.58 6.47 -10.00
C ARG A 42 7.83 6.82 -9.19
N SER A 43 7.71 7.73 -8.23
CA SER A 43 8.82 8.14 -7.39
C SER A 43 9.31 7.00 -6.49
N VAL A 44 8.42 6.16 -5.97
CA VAL A 44 8.81 4.92 -5.24
C VAL A 44 9.65 4.01 -6.13
N LEU A 45 9.23 3.82 -7.40
CA LEU A 45 9.94 2.96 -8.34
C LEU A 45 11.35 3.49 -8.68
N HIS A 46 11.50 4.80 -8.84
CA HIS A 46 12.77 5.44 -9.21
C HIS A 46 13.72 5.61 -8.02
N ASP A 47 13.18 6.02 -6.86
CA ASP A 47 13.97 6.31 -5.66
C ASP A 47 14.34 5.02 -4.89
N SER A 48 13.65 3.89 -5.13
CA SER A 48 13.81 2.62 -4.41
C SER A 48 13.67 2.78 -2.89
N GLN A 49 12.74 3.62 -2.46
CA GLN A 49 12.41 3.82 -1.05
C GLN A 49 10.95 4.24 -0.87
N ALA A 50 10.37 3.91 0.25
CA ALA A 50 9.00 4.25 0.61
C ALA A 50 8.77 4.18 2.12
N HIS A 51 7.93 5.05 2.67
CA HIS A 51 7.29 4.80 3.97
C HIS A 51 5.94 4.06 3.78
N CYS A 52 5.16 3.86 4.84
CA CYS A 52 3.95 3.01 4.77
C CYS A 52 2.91 3.54 3.75
N PHE A 53 2.66 4.84 3.72
CA PHE A 53 1.72 5.45 2.77
C PHE A 53 2.21 5.29 1.32
N ASP A 54 3.46 5.68 1.03
CA ASP A 54 4.05 5.55 -0.32
C ASP A 54 3.99 4.10 -0.82
N GLY A 55 4.33 3.15 0.07
CA GLY A 55 4.30 1.72 -0.24
C GLY A 55 2.90 1.20 -0.52
N ALA A 56 1.89 1.66 0.23
CA ALA A 56 0.50 1.29 -0.01
C ALA A 56 -0.01 1.85 -1.35
N VAL A 57 0.30 3.11 -1.66
CA VAL A 57 -0.10 3.75 -2.92
C VAL A 57 0.62 3.08 -4.11
N PHE A 58 1.92 2.76 -3.98
CA PHE A 58 2.63 1.98 -4.99
C PHE A 58 1.99 0.60 -5.21
N ALA A 59 1.71 -0.13 -4.12
CA ALA A 59 1.07 -1.44 -4.21
C ALA A 59 -0.30 -1.37 -4.88
N ALA A 60 -1.10 -0.34 -4.58
CA ALA A 60 -2.39 -0.12 -5.23
C ALA A 60 -2.23 0.11 -6.75
N ALA A 61 -1.21 0.86 -7.18
CA ALA A 61 -0.92 1.08 -8.60
C ALA A 61 -0.44 -0.21 -9.30
N ALA A 62 0.40 -1.01 -8.64
CA ALA A 62 0.83 -2.31 -9.15
C ALA A 62 -0.33 -3.31 -9.23
N LEU A 63 -1.21 -3.32 -8.22
CA LEU A 63 -2.43 -4.13 -8.23
C LEU A 63 -3.38 -3.73 -9.38
N GLU A 64 -3.49 -2.43 -9.71
CA GLU A 64 -4.28 -1.96 -10.86
C GLU A 64 -3.75 -2.53 -12.18
N GLN A 65 -2.42 -2.68 -12.34
CA GLN A 65 -1.83 -3.34 -13.51
C GLN A 65 -2.18 -4.83 -13.60
N LEU A 66 -2.47 -5.47 -12.48
CA LEU A 66 -2.89 -6.87 -12.40
C LEU A 66 -4.42 -7.04 -12.52
N GLY A 67 -5.17 -5.93 -12.72
CA GLY A 67 -6.62 -5.94 -12.87
C GLY A 67 -7.42 -5.85 -11.55
N TYR A 68 -6.77 -5.59 -10.43
CA TYR A 68 -7.45 -5.28 -9.17
C TYR A 68 -7.81 -3.79 -9.08
N PRO A 69 -8.89 -3.42 -8.36
CA PRO A 69 -9.13 -2.02 -8.05
C PRO A 69 -8.02 -1.47 -7.12
N PRO A 70 -7.52 -0.24 -7.34
CA PRO A 70 -6.47 0.36 -6.50
C PRO A 70 -7.06 0.87 -5.18
N LEU A 71 -7.16 -0.01 -4.20
CA LEU A 71 -7.76 0.28 -2.89
C LEU A 71 -6.70 0.38 -1.81
N ILE A 72 -6.83 1.42 -0.96
CA ILE A 72 -6.04 1.55 0.27
C ILE A 72 -6.95 1.70 1.48
N VAL A 73 -6.43 1.33 2.65
CA VAL A 73 -7.05 1.52 3.96
C VAL A 73 -6.02 2.11 4.90
N ASP A 74 -6.41 3.15 5.62
CA ASP A 74 -5.63 3.72 6.71
C ASP A 74 -6.07 3.09 8.04
N MET A 75 -5.14 2.46 8.74
CA MET A 75 -5.30 1.91 10.08
C MET A 75 -4.80 2.92 11.10
N GLN A 76 -5.73 3.51 11.86
CA GLN A 76 -5.45 4.62 12.75
C GLN A 76 -5.13 4.13 14.16
N ALA A 77 -4.06 4.68 14.71
CA ALA A 77 -3.50 4.29 15.99
C ALA A 77 -3.62 5.41 17.04
N VAL A 78 -3.55 5.03 18.31
CA VAL A 78 -3.50 5.97 19.43
C VAL A 78 -2.09 6.04 19.99
N ARG A 79 -1.53 7.24 20.12
CA ARG A 79 -0.15 7.47 20.58
C ARG A 79 0.89 6.68 19.79
N ASP A 80 0.67 6.57 18.50
CA ASP A 80 1.48 5.79 17.57
C ASP A 80 1.23 6.30 16.13
N ASP A 81 2.09 5.95 15.20
CA ASP A 81 1.89 6.27 13.79
C ASP A 81 0.78 5.39 13.18
N ASP A 82 -0.02 6.00 12.34
CA ASP A 82 -0.99 5.28 11.51
C ASP A 82 -0.27 4.41 10.48
N HIS A 83 -0.94 3.39 9.98
CA HIS A 83 -0.36 2.45 9.02
C HIS A 83 -1.30 2.22 7.85
N VAL A 84 -0.81 2.52 6.64
CA VAL A 84 -1.60 2.39 5.41
C VAL A 84 -1.27 1.08 4.71
N ILE A 85 -2.31 0.37 4.27
CA ILE A 85 -2.21 -0.88 3.54
C ILE A 85 -2.95 -0.79 2.20
N ALA A 86 -2.48 -1.53 1.19
CA ALA A 86 -3.21 -1.75 -0.06
C ALA A 86 -4.01 -3.03 0.03
N LEU A 87 -5.26 -3.02 -0.44
CA LEU A 87 -6.16 -4.17 -0.43
C LEU A 87 -6.22 -4.85 -1.80
N PHE A 88 -6.30 -6.17 -1.78
CA PHE A 88 -6.73 -6.94 -2.93
C PHE A 88 -7.75 -8.02 -2.50
N ARG A 89 -8.55 -8.50 -3.46
CA ARG A 89 -9.55 -9.54 -3.20
C ARG A 89 -9.39 -10.66 -4.21
N ARG A 90 -9.21 -11.90 -3.74
CA ARG A 90 -9.11 -13.09 -4.57
C ARG A 90 -10.01 -14.18 -4.02
N ASN A 91 -10.80 -14.80 -4.91
CA ASN A 91 -11.76 -15.84 -4.52
C ASN A 91 -12.71 -15.41 -3.37
N GLY A 92 -13.15 -14.15 -3.40
CA GLY A 92 -14.05 -13.62 -2.37
C GLY A 92 -13.39 -13.26 -1.04
N ARG A 93 -12.07 -13.39 -0.90
CA ARG A 93 -11.31 -13.13 0.32
C ARG A 93 -10.39 -11.94 0.16
N TYR A 94 -10.25 -11.15 1.23
CA TYR A 94 -9.37 -9.99 1.28
C TYR A 94 -7.96 -10.39 1.70
N GLY A 95 -6.96 -9.81 1.04
CA GLY A 95 -5.56 -9.80 1.41
C GLY A 95 -5.03 -8.38 1.41
N ALA A 96 -3.80 -8.19 1.87
CA ALA A 96 -3.16 -6.88 1.95
C ALA A 96 -1.67 -6.92 1.61
N ILE A 97 -1.19 -5.78 1.12
CA ILE A 97 0.22 -5.48 0.86
C ILE A 97 0.57 -4.22 1.63
N ALA A 98 1.71 -4.19 2.29
CA ALA A 98 2.12 -3.04 3.06
C ALA A 98 3.64 -2.90 3.17
N LYS A 99 4.12 -1.64 3.21
CA LYS A 99 5.51 -1.29 3.53
C LYS A 99 5.62 -1.00 5.01
N SER A 100 6.49 -1.72 5.72
CA SER A 100 6.73 -1.51 7.14
C SER A 100 8.12 -1.99 7.54
N ASN A 101 8.73 -1.33 8.53
CA ASN A 101 9.90 -1.84 9.22
C ASN A 101 9.59 -3.07 10.08
N PHE A 102 8.32 -3.25 10.47
CA PHE A 102 7.86 -4.35 11.30
C PHE A 102 7.28 -5.47 10.43
N ALA A 103 7.88 -6.65 10.47
CA ALA A 103 7.44 -7.79 9.65
C ALA A 103 5.98 -8.19 9.90
N GLY A 104 5.48 -8.02 11.13
CA GLY A 104 4.10 -8.31 11.50
C GLY A 104 3.06 -7.36 10.88
N LEU A 105 3.48 -6.22 10.32
CA LEU A 105 2.61 -5.22 9.71
C LEU A 105 2.65 -5.23 8.17
N ARG A 106 3.19 -6.27 7.57
CA ARG A 106 3.33 -6.42 6.12
C ARG A 106 2.18 -7.24 5.50
N PHE A 107 2.51 -8.12 4.58
CA PHE A 107 1.59 -8.92 3.77
C PHE A 107 0.55 -9.71 4.57
N ARG A 108 -0.66 -9.81 4.01
CA ARG A 108 -1.69 -10.77 4.43
C ARG A 108 -2.19 -11.56 3.23
N GLU A 109 -2.21 -12.87 3.37
CA GLU A 109 -2.83 -13.75 2.39
C GLU A 109 -4.33 -13.44 2.23
N PRO A 110 -4.92 -13.68 1.04
CA PRO A 110 -6.34 -13.42 0.80
C PRO A 110 -7.22 -14.51 1.42
N ILE A 111 -7.33 -14.50 2.74
CA ILE A 111 -8.11 -15.48 3.52
C ILE A 111 -9.24 -14.85 4.33
N TYR A 112 -9.27 -13.53 4.47
CA TYR A 112 -10.20 -12.80 5.34
C TYR A 112 -11.52 -12.51 4.64
N LEU A 113 -12.64 -12.74 5.35
CA LEU A 113 -14.00 -12.55 4.81
C LEU A 113 -14.41 -11.09 4.68
N SER A 114 -13.84 -10.22 5.50
CA SER A 114 -14.15 -8.80 5.53
C SER A 114 -12.89 -7.96 5.74
N VAL A 115 -12.98 -6.66 5.41
CA VAL A 115 -11.91 -5.70 5.70
C VAL A 115 -11.66 -5.59 7.20
N ARG A 116 -12.73 -5.64 8.03
CA ARG A 116 -12.59 -5.62 9.48
C ARG A 116 -11.80 -6.83 9.99
N GLU A 117 -12.10 -8.02 9.52
CA GLU A 117 -11.38 -9.24 9.89
C GLU A 117 -9.89 -9.15 9.49
N LEU A 118 -9.60 -8.65 8.28
CA LEU A 118 -8.24 -8.39 7.82
C LEU A 118 -7.51 -7.40 8.74
N VAL A 119 -8.13 -6.26 9.05
CA VAL A 119 -7.55 -5.23 9.92
C VAL A 119 -7.30 -5.77 11.33
N MET A 120 -8.21 -6.57 11.89
CA MET A 120 -8.03 -7.20 13.19
C MET A 120 -6.82 -8.14 13.25
N SER A 121 -6.40 -8.72 12.12
CA SER A 121 -5.16 -9.51 12.05
C SER A 121 -3.88 -8.71 12.32
N TYR A 122 -3.94 -7.39 12.22
CA TYR A 122 -2.83 -6.48 12.55
C TYR A 122 -2.83 -6.03 14.01
N PHE A 123 -3.88 -6.27 14.79
CA PHE A 123 -3.99 -5.73 16.15
C PHE A 123 -2.87 -6.20 17.08
N GLU A 124 -2.56 -7.49 17.09
CA GLU A 124 -1.54 -8.03 18.01
C GLU A 124 -0.12 -7.51 17.74
N PRO A 125 0.37 -7.45 16.49
CA PRO A 125 1.71 -6.90 16.19
C PRO A 125 1.74 -5.36 16.14
N PHE A 126 0.60 -4.67 16.28
CA PHE A 126 0.50 -3.21 16.20
C PHE A 126 0.62 -2.58 17.58
N PHE A 127 1.83 -2.22 17.98
CA PHE A 127 2.09 -1.63 19.29
C PHE A 127 3.14 -0.52 19.22
N ASN A 128 3.02 0.46 20.11
CA ASN A 128 3.93 1.59 20.22
C ASN A 128 5.17 1.26 21.10
N LEU A 129 6.04 2.27 21.28
CA LEU A 129 7.26 2.14 22.09
C LEU A 129 6.98 1.79 23.56
N ASN A 130 5.79 2.13 24.08
CA ASN A 130 5.35 1.78 25.43
C ASN A 130 4.72 0.38 25.52
N LYS A 131 4.76 -0.39 24.41
CA LYS A 131 4.14 -1.71 24.28
C LYS A 131 2.61 -1.71 24.42
N GLU A 132 1.97 -0.56 24.24
CA GLU A 132 0.52 -0.49 24.15
C GLU A 132 0.06 -0.97 22.78
N LYS A 133 -0.94 -1.84 22.72
CA LYS A 133 -1.65 -2.18 21.47
C LYS A 133 -2.38 -0.92 21.00
N SER A 134 -1.93 -0.33 19.91
CA SER A 134 -2.27 1.05 19.54
C SER A 134 -3.37 1.16 18.48
N LEU A 135 -3.62 0.13 17.67
CA LEU A 135 -4.66 0.13 16.64
C LEU A 135 -6.05 0.36 17.24
N ARG A 136 -6.81 1.37 16.74
CA ARG A 136 -8.14 1.73 17.26
C ARG A 136 -9.24 1.73 16.23
N GLN A 137 -8.94 2.18 15.02
CA GLN A 137 -9.95 2.31 13.96
C GLN A 137 -9.30 2.20 12.59
N PHE A 138 -10.11 2.16 11.56
CA PHE A 138 -9.65 2.14 10.17
C PHE A 138 -10.68 2.82 9.28
N THR A 139 -10.20 3.36 8.16
CA THR A 139 -11.05 4.00 7.17
C THR A 139 -11.81 2.97 6.34
N ILE A 140 -12.91 3.38 5.72
CA ILE A 140 -13.45 2.63 4.58
C ILE A 140 -12.41 2.57 3.46
N PRO A 141 -12.37 1.50 2.64
CA PRO A 141 -11.43 1.44 1.54
C PRO A 141 -11.58 2.62 0.58
N LEU A 142 -10.48 3.34 0.36
CA LEU A 142 -10.41 4.44 -0.59
C LEU A 142 -9.97 3.90 -1.96
N ASN A 143 -10.77 4.16 -2.99
CA ASN A 143 -10.41 3.81 -4.37
C ASN A 143 -9.68 4.98 -5.03
N LEU A 144 -8.39 4.79 -5.31
CA LEU A 144 -7.52 5.82 -5.88
C LEU A 144 -7.86 6.16 -7.34
N SER A 145 -8.64 5.35 -8.04
CA SER A 145 -9.15 5.70 -9.38
C SER A 145 -9.93 7.03 -9.40
N ARG A 146 -10.43 7.50 -8.26
CA ARG A 146 -11.10 8.81 -8.12
C ARG A 146 -10.16 9.97 -8.41
N TYR A 147 -8.86 9.78 -8.23
CA TYR A 147 -7.80 10.78 -8.41
C TYR A 147 -7.07 10.67 -9.74
N ASN A 148 -7.57 9.88 -10.71
CA ASN A 148 -6.93 9.72 -12.01
C ASN A 148 -6.72 11.04 -12.76
N LYS A 149 -7.59 12.05 -12.55
CA LYS A 149 -7.42 13.38 -13.15
C LYS A 149 -6.22 14.15 -12.59
N LYS A 150 -5.74 13.78 -11.40
CA LYS A 150 -4.57 14.35 -10.72
C LYS A 150 -3.29 13.58 -11.02
N GLU A 151 -3.38 12.54 -11.86
CA GLU A 151 -2.24 11.70 -12.25
C GLU A 151 -1.50 11.08 -11.04
N TRP A 152 -2.27 10.60 -10.04
CA TRP A 152 -1.77 10.11 -8.76
C TRP A 152 -0.66 9.03 -8.85
N GLN A 153 -0.55 8.31 -9.97
CA GLN A 153 0.52 7.32 -10.16
C GLN A 153 1.88 7.96 -10.48
N THR A 154 1.91 9.22 -10.93
CA THR A 154 3.07 9.84 -11.55
C THR A 154 3.39 11.25 -11.07
N ASN A 155 2.57 11.79 -10.18
CA ASN A 155 2.70 13.14 -9.65
C ASN A 155 2.72 13.13 -8.12
N ASP A 156 3.83 13.54 -7.50
CA ASP A 156 4.00 13.59 -6.05
C ASP A 156 3.04 14.62 -5.41
N GLU A 157 2.73 15.74 -6.08
CA GLU A 157 1.82 16.75 -5.55
C GLU A 157 0.41 16.19 -5.28
N ALA A 158 0.01 15.16 -6.03
CA ALA A 158 -1.27 14.48 -5.81
C ALA A 158 -1.33 13.67 -4.50
N MET A 159 -0.20 13.48 -3.82
CA MET A 159 -0.11 12.73 -2.56
C MET A 159 -0.35 13.61 -1.34
N GLU A 160 -0.30 14.94 -1.48
CA GLU A 160 -0.47 15.90 -0.38
C GLU A 160 -1.93 16.29 -0.14
N GLU A 161 -2.86 15.86 -1.00
CA GLU A 161 -4.29 16.19 -0.95
C GLU A 161 -5.14 15.06 -0.36
#